data_82bc4501024f1106e8d96f03f094407e
#
_entry.id   82bc4501024f1106e8d96f03f094407e
#
_cell.length_a   1.000
_cell.length_b   1.000
_cell.length_c   1.000
_cell.angle_alpha   90.00
_cell.angle_beta   90.00
_cell.angle_gamma   90.00
#
_symmetry.space_group_name_H-M   'P 1'
#
loop_
_entity.id
_entity.type
_entity.pdbx_description
1 polymer ?
#
loop_
_entity_poly.entity_id
_entity_poly.type
_entity_poly.pdbx_seq_one_letter_code
_entity_poly.pdbx_strand_id
1 'polypeptide(L)'
;KKIWIFLGIFLFLVFVRISKGSLYKDFYYFISKPFWPGQFQKEVILKSIDQESLIKLNLLKKDNIRLREILSLQESSNNEGISAAVISRKTGSWWRQIILNKGSKDGVEIGDTVSGPGGLLGRINNISLYTSSVTLLTSHESKVGVWVDRIQMNGLLVGTGEDYPTLIIYSKDSDLKVGDFVSSSPAS
;
A
#
# COMPACT_ATOMS: atom_id res chain seq x y z
N LYS A 1 -38.04 58.43 -36.59
CA LYS A 1 -38.30 57.23 -35.75
C LYS A 1 -37.74 55.95 -36.34
N LYS A 2 -37.85 55.69 -37.65
CA LYS A 2 -37.39 54.44 -38.33
C LYS A 2 -35.85 54.32 -38.33
N ILE A 3 -35.08 55.42 -38.45
CA ILE A 3 -33.61 55.42 -38.48
C ILE A 3 -33.01 54.95 -37.14
N TRP A 4 -33.63 55.26 -36.00
CA TRP A 4 -33.19 54.82 -34.69
C TRP A 4 -33.33 53.32 -34.48
N ILE A 5 -34.38 52.70 -35.10
CA ILE A 5 -34.57 51.26 -35.05
C ILE A 5 -33.50 50.56 -35.88
N PHE A 6 -33.15 51.04 -37.04
CA PHE A 6 -32.07 50.50 -37.87
C PHE A 6 -30.70 50.65 -37.19
N LEU A 7 -30.46 51.79 -36.53
CA LEU A 7 -29.22 52.00 -35.79
C LEU A 7 -29.11 51.04 -34.59
N GLY A 8 -30.22 50.76 -33.87
CA GLY A 8 -30.27 49.78 -32.80
C GLY A 8 -29.98 48.35 -33.27
N ILE A 9 -30.59 47.94 -34.40
CA ILE A 9 -30.37 46.64 -35.00
C ILE A 9 -28.91 46.48 -35.47
N PHE A 10 -28.34 47.51 -36.08
CA PHE A 10 -26.97 47.53 -36.51
C PHE A 10 -25.99 47.38 -35.34
N LEU A 11 -26.22 48.12 -34.24
CA LEU A 11 -25.40 48.08 -33.04
C LEU A 11 -25.52 46.73 -32.34
N PHE A 12 -26.69 46.10 -32.35
CA PHE A 12 -26.90 44.75 -31.86
C PHE A 12 -26.15 43.68 -32.71
N LEU A 13 -26.16 43.80 -34.02
CA LEU A 13 -25.42 42.89 -34.89
C LEU A 13 -23.90 43.07 -34.72
N VAL A 14 -23.41 44.28 -34.58
CA VAL A 14 -22.00 44.56 -34.28
C VAL A 14 -21.60 43.99 -32.91
N PHE A 15 -22.44 44.12 -31.91
CA PHE A 15 -22.22 43.53 -30.58
C PHE A 15 -22.17 42.00 -30.62
N VAL A 16 -23.07 41.35 -31.37
CA VAL A 16 -23.06 39.88 -31.55
C VAL A 16 -21.78 39.42 -32.26
N ARG A 17 -21.29 40.24 -33.25
CA ARG A 17 -20.08 39.92 -34.00
C ARG A 17 -18.80 40.09 -33.17
N ILE A 18 -18.73 41.08 -32.31
CA ILE A 18 -17.57 41.35 -31.40
C ILE A 18 -17.52 40.30 -30.32
N SER A 19 -18.64 39.78 -29.85
CA SER A 19 -18.79 38.83 -28.77
C SER A 19 -18.26 37.41 -29.11
N LYS A 20 -17.74 37.17 -30.31
CA LYS A 20 -17.17 35.85 -30.79
C LYS A 20 -17.97 34.61 -30.38
N GLY A 21 -19.29 34.74 -30.19
CA GLY A 21 -20.19 33.63 -29.88
C GLY A 21 -20.07 33.04 -28.47
N SER A 22 -19.26 33.62 -27.57
CA SER A 22 -19.12 33.10 -26.21
C SER A 22 -20.38 33.33 -25.36
N LEU A 23 -20.98 34.54 -25.45
CA LEU A 23 -22.21 34.86 -24.73
C LEU A 23 -23.42 34.03 -25.18
N TYR A 24 -23.47 33.64 -26.46
CA TYR A 24 -24.55 32.78 -26.99
C TYR A 24 -24.46 31.36 -26.43
N LYS A 25 -23.24 30.82 -26.24
CA LYS A 25 -23.01 29.50 -25.64
C LYS A 25 -23.40 29.51 -24.16
N ASP A 26 -23.03 30.55 -23.43
CA ASP A 26 -23.34 30.67 -22.00
C ASP A 26 -24.84 30.87 -21.75
N PHE A 27 -25.51 31.67 -22.59
CA PHE A 27 -26.96 31.87 -22.53
C PHE A 27 -27.75 30.58 -22.90
N TYR A 28 -27.30 29.87 -23.93
CA TYR A 28 -27.87 28.56 -24.29
C TYR A 28 -27.67 27.53 -23.16
N TYR A 29 -26.49 27.50 -22.55
CA TYR A 29 -26.19 26.64 -21.41
C TYR A 29 -27.10 26.95 -20.20
N PHE A 30 -27.32 28.22 -19.91
CA PHE A 30 -28.16 28.64 -18.79
C PHE A 30 -29.64 28.28 -18.99
N ILE A 31 -30.18 28.40 -20.21
CA ILE A 31 -31.57 28.05 -20.53
C ILE A 31 -31.75 26.52 -20.65
N SER A 32 -30.78 25.79 -21.17
CA SER A 32 -30.86 24.34 -21.33
C SER A 32 -30.63 23.55 -20.05
N LYS A 33 -29.94 24.15 -19.05
CA LYS A 33 -29.58 23.53 -17.79
C LYS A 33 -30.77 22.89 -17.02
N PRO A 34 -31.95 23.50 -16.90
CA PRO A 34 -33.12 22.89 -16.23
C PRO A 34 -33.72 21.73 -17.01
N PHE A 35 -33.49 21.64 -18.31
CA PHE A 35 -34.04 20.55 -19.18
C PHE A 35 -33.07 19.39 -19.38
N TRP A 36 -31.90 19.39 -18.74
CA TRP A 36 -30.92 18.33 -18.87
C TRP A 36 -31.16 17.23 -17.82
N PRO A 37 -31.71 16.06 -18.18
CA PRO A 37 -32.09 15.03 -17.22
C PRO A 37 -30.91 14.29 -16.58
N GLY A 38 -29.67 14.66 -16.92
CA GLY A 38 -28.48 13.87 -16.54
C GLY A 38 -27.81 14.19 -15.20
N GLN A 39 -28.17 15.29 -14.52
CA GLN A 39 -27.48 15.65 -13.28
C GLN A 39 -27.98 14.89 -12.04
N PHE A 40 -29.27 14.62 -11.97
CA PHE A 40 -29.85 13.87 -10.84
C PHE A 40 -29.43 12.40 -10.82
N GLN A 41 -29.19 11.79 -11.99
CA GLN A 41 -28.72 10.40 -12.06
C GLN A 41 -27.27 10.23 -11.63
N LYS A 42 -26.38 11.19 -11.90
CA LYS A 42 -24.99 11.10 -11.49
C LYS A 42 -24.79 11.10 -9.97
N GLU A 43 -25.49 11.95 -9.25
CA GLU A 43 -25.40 11.98 -7.77
C GLU A 43 -25.94 10.70 -7.12
N VAL A 44 -27.03 10.17 -7.64
CA VAL A 44 -27.62 8.91 -7.14
C VAL A 44 -26.69 7.73 -7.41
N ILE A 45 -26.09 7.67 -8.61
CA ILE A 45 -25.16 6.61 -8.99
C ILE A 45 -23.86 6.70 -8.16
N LEU A 46 -23.29 7.90 -7.97
CA LEU A 46 -22.10 8.09 -7.13
C LEU A 46 -22.36 7.69 -5.68
N LYS A 47 -23.50 8.06 -5.14
CA LYS A 47 -23.88 7.71 -3.77
C LYS A 47 -24.15 6.21 -3.58
N SER A 48 -24.68 5.53 -4.60
CA SER A 48 -24.87 4.07 -4.57
C SER A 48 -23.54 3.32 -4.69
N ILE A 49 -22.61 3.80 -5.52
CA ILE A 49 -21.23 3.24 -5.65
C ILE A 49 -20.47 3.38 -4.34
N ASP A 50 -20.59 4.52 -3.66
CA ASP A 50 -19.97 4.73 -2.35
C ASP A 50 -20.53 3.81 -1.28
N GLN A 51 -21.85 3.60 -1.26
CA GLN A 51 -22.46 2.66 -0.32
C GLN A 51 -22.09 1.21 -0.61
N GLU A 52 -22.06 0.80 -1.87
CA GLU A 52 -21.67 -0.55 -2.26
C GLU A 52 -20.20 -0.83 -1.90
N SER A 53 -19.30 0.12 -2.15
CA SER A 53 -17.89 0.02 -1.77
C SER A 53 -17.70 -0.05 -0.26
N LEU A 54 -18.45 0.70 0.54
CA LEU A 54 -18.43 0.61 2.00
C LEU A 54 -18.91 -0.73 2.51
N ILE A 55 -19.98 -1.29 1.94
CA ILE A 55 -20.49 -2.63 2.29
C ILE A 55 -19.45 -3.68 1.96
N LYS A 56 -18.86 -3.63 0.76
CA LYS A 56 -17.81 -4.55 0.33
C LYS A 56 -16.56 -4.49 1.23
N LEU A 57 -16.18 -3.29 1.62
CA LEU A 57 -15.05 -3.06 2.54
C LEU A 57 -15.34 -3.66 3.92
N ASN A 58 -16.56 -3.51 4.44
CA ASN A 58 -16.98 -4.10 5.70
C ASN A 58 -17.05 -5.64 5.63
N LEU A 59 -17.52 -6.20 4.53
CA LEU A 59 -17.53 -7.66 4.31
C LEU A 59 -16.10 -8.22 4.26
N LEU A 60 -15.22 -7.62 3.46
CA LEU A 60 -13.82 -8.03 3.37
C LEU A 60 -13.10 -7.94 4.73
N LYS A 61 -13.42 -6.91 5.54
CA LYS A 61 -12.87 -6.77 6.88
C LYS A 61 -13.35 -7.89 7.81
N LYS A 62 -14.64 -8.24 7.77
CA LYS A 62 -15.21 -9.35 8.54
C LYS A 62 -14.62 -10.69 8.12
N ASP A 63 -14.49 -10.93 6.82
CA ASP A 63 -13.89 -12.17 6.29
C ASP A 63 -12.41 -12.28 6.68
N ASN A 64 -11.68 -11.17 6.68
CA ASN A 64 -10.27 -11.15 7.12
C ASN A 64 -10.14 -11.49 8.61
N ILE A 65 -11.02 -10.96 9.47
CA ILE A 65 -11.06 -11.31 10.89
C ILE A 65 -11.37 -12.79 11.06
N ARG A 66 -12.42 -13.29 10.38
CA ARG A 66 -12.81 -14.70 10.44
C ARG A 66 -11.71 -15.66 9.95
N LEU A 67 -11.03 -15.31 8.85
CA LEU A 67 -9.91 -16.11 8.35
C LEU A 67 -8.74 -16.14 9.34
N ARG A 68 -8.45 -15.03 10.01
CA ARG A 68 -7.43 -14.97 11.08
C ARG A 68 -7.81 -15.87 12.27
N GLU A 69 -9.07 -15.85 12.68
CA GLU A 69 -9.57 -16.71 13.74
C GLU A 69 -9.44 -18.21 13.36
N ILE A 70 -9.83 -18.57 12.14
CA ILE A 70 -9.75 -19.95 11.64
C ILE A 70 -8.29 -20.42 11.56
N LEU A 71 -7.37 -19.58 11.13
CA LEU A 71 -5.95 -19.90 11.01
C LEU A 71 -5.23 -19.94 12.36
N SER A 72 -5.94 -19.73 13.48
CA SER A 72 -5.35 -19.64 14.81
C SER A 72 -4.18 -18.63 14.85
N LEU A 73 -4.23 -17.62 13.97
CA LEU A 73 -3.37 -16.45 14.02
C LEU A 73 -3.83 -15.50 15.14
N GLN A 74 -4.59 -16.03 16.08
CA GLN A 74 -4.75 -15.46 17.37
C GLN A 74 -3.37 -15.48 18.01
N GLU A 75 -2.86 -14.31 18.27
CA GLU A 75 -1.71 -14.04 19.10
C GLU A 75 -1.56 -15.16 20.12
N SER A 76 -0.55 -16.00 19.95
CA SER A 76 -0.06 -16.78 21.08
C SER A 76 0.34 -15.73 22.10
N SER A 77 -0.54 -15.53 23.06
CA SER A 77 -0.60 -14.43 24.02
C SER A 77 0.61 -14.35 24.99
N ASN A 78 1.72 -14.91 24.60
CA ASN A 78 2.99 -14.90 25.32
C ASN A 78 4.15 -14.26 24.55
N ASN A 79 3.95 -13.79 23.33
CA ASN A 79 4.96 -13.00 22.64
C ASN A 79 4.49 -11.55 22.59
N GLU A 80 5.20 -10.66 23.26
CA GLU A 80 5.01 -9.20 23.29
C GLU A 80 5.25 -8.54 21.91
N GLY A 81 4.82 -9.17 20.83
CA GLY A 81 5.01 -8.71 19.46
C GLY A 81 3.91 -7.75 18.99
N ILE A 82 4.29 -6.72 18.26
CA ILE A 82 3.38 -5.74 17.66
C ILE A 82 2.87 -6.27 16.32
N SER A 83 1.56 -6.53 16.23
CA SER A 83 0.94 -6.92 14.95
C SER A 83 0.86 -5.75 13.98
N ALA A 84 1.41 -5.93 12.78
CA ALA A 84 1.46 -4.91 11.75
C ALA A 84 0.96 -5.43 10.40
N ALA A 85 0.34 -4.54 9.61
CA ALA A 85 -0.05 -4.84 8.24
C ALA A 85 0.97 -4.26 7.25
N VAL A 86 1.25 -5.01 6.18
CA VAL A 86 2.07 -4.51 5.07
C VAL A 86 1.22 -3.56 4.22
N ILE A 87 1.59 -2.29 4.15
CA ILE A 87 0.89 -1.25 3.37
C ILE A 87 1.53 -0.98 2.02
N SER A 88 2.81 -1.32 1.86
CA SER A 88 3.51 -1.19 0.58
C SER A 88 4.63 -2.20 0.46
N ARG A 89 4.92 -2.62 -0.77
CA ARG A 89 6.03 -3.49 -1.12
C ARG A 89 6.80 -2.89 -2.27
N LYS A 90 8.05 -2.55 -2.07
CA LYS A 90 8.96 -2.13 -3.15
C LYS A 90 9.51 -3.36 -3.85
N THR A 91 9.05 -3.61 -5.06
CA THR A 91 9.52 -4.69 -5.94
C THR A 91 10.51 -4.14 -6.96
N GLY A 92 11.70 -3.80 -6.53
CA GLY A 92 12.81 -3.46 -7.41
C GLY A 92 14.01 -4.32 -7.04
N SER A 93 14.84 -4.68 -8.01
CA SER A 93 15.92 -5.65 -7.86
C SER A 93 16.99 -5.30 -6.81
N TRP A 94 17.04 -4.06 -6.33
CA TRP A 94 18.03 -3.57 -5.36
C TRP A 94 17.51 -3.49 -3.92
N TRP A 95 16.18 -3.27 -3.72
CA TRP A 95 15.64 -2.96 -2.40
C TRP A 95 14.42 -3.84 -2.13
N ARG A 96 14.64 -5.02 -1.63
CA ARG A 96 13.54 -5.84 -1.10
C ARG A 96 13.14 -5.30 0.27
N GLN A 97 12.27 -4.29 0.24
CA GLN A 97 11.74 -3.64 1.42
C GLN A 97 10.22 -3.70 1.42
N ILE A 98 9.65 -3.85 2.60
CA ILE A 98 8.23 -3.69 2.86
C ILE A 98 8.01 -2.54 3.83
N ILE A 99 6.86 -1.87 3.73
CA ILE A 99 6.45 -0.82 4.65
C ILE A 99 5.28 -1.35 5.47
N LEU A 100 5.39 -1.20 6.79
CA LEU A 100 4.39 -1.58 7.76
C LEU A 100 3.60 -0.34 8.23
N ASN A 101 2.35 -0.55 8.66
CA ASN A 101 1.48 0.48 9.23
C ASN A 101 1.70 0.71 10.72
N LYS A 102 2.88 0.41 11.23
CA LYS A 102 3.29 0.60 12.62
C LYS A 102 4.61 1.35 12.66
N GLY A 103 4.75 2.29 13.60
CA GLY A 103 5.93 3.14 13.73
C GLY A 103 6.32 3.39 15.16
N SER A 104 7.11 4.45 15.41
CA SER A 104 7.62 4.77 16.74
C SER A 104 6.51 5.01 17.79
N LYS A 105 5.35 5.52 17.34
CA LYS A 105 4.18 5.72 18.23
C LYS A 105 3.59 4.41 18.74
N ASP A 106 3.79 3.32 18.02
CA ASP A 106 3.31 1.99 18.39
C ASP A 106 4.35 1.18 19.17
N GLY A 107 5.51 1.77 19.49
CA GLY A 107 6.59 1.11 20.24
C GLY A 107 7.56 0.32 19.37
N VAL A 108 7.55 0.51 18.04
CA VAL A 108 8.48 -0.15 17.13
C VAL A 108 9.83 0.56 17.18
N GLU A 109 10.94 -0.21 17.19
CA GLU A 109 12.30 0.30 17.23
C GLU A 109 13.12 -0.14 16.02
N ILE A 110 14.19 0.63 15.70
CA ILE A 110 15.15 0.24 14.66
C ILE A 110 15.90 -1.00 15.12
N GLY A 111 15.99 -2.01 14.25
CA GLY A 111 16.62 -3.28 14.58
C GLY A 111 15.65 -4.36 15.00
N ASP A 112 14.39 -4.05 15.27
CA ASP A 112 13.38 -5.04 15.60
C ASP A 112 13.25 -6.09 14.49
N THR A 113 13.05 -7.32 14.90
CA THR A 113 12.82 -8.44 13.99
C THR A 113 11.35 -8.50 13.57
N VAL A 114 11.13 -8.79 12.29
CA VAL A 114 9.80 -8.93 11.72
C VAL A 114 9.59 -10.37 11.29
N SER A 115 8.58 -11.00 11.87
CA SER A 115 8.19 -12.39 11.58
C SER A 115 6.84 -12.46 10.88
N GLY A 116 6.60 -13.54 10.17
CA GLY A 116 5.34 -13.84 9.51
C GLY A 116 5.03 -15.34 9.57
N PRO A 117 3.98 -15.80 8.86
CA PRO A 117 3.56 -17.20 8.91
C PRO A 117 4.64 -18.22 8.51
N GLY A 118 5.66 -17.81 7.76
CA GLY A 118 6.78 -18.66 7.32
C GLY A 118 8.05 -18.51 8.17
N GLY A 119 8.02 -17.72 9.26
CA GLY A 119 9.20 -17.44 10.10
C GLY A 119 9.72 -16.02 9.97
N LEU A 120 11.02 -15.82 10.16
CA LEU A 120 11.67 -14.51 10.10
C LEU A 120 11.62 -13.94 8.68
N LEU A 121 11.07 -12.73 8.53
CA LEU A 121 10.97 -12.01 7.26
C LEU A 121 12.11 -11.02 7.04
N GLY A 122 12.56 -10.37 8.11
CA GLY A 122 13.57 -9.32 8.02
C GLY A 122 13.71 -8.52 9.31
N ARG A 123 14.31 -7.34 9.19
CA ARG A 123 14.58 -6.43 10.30
C ARG A 123 14.19 -5.00 9.93
N ILE A 124 13.72 -4.24 10.90
CA ILE A 124 13.38 -2.83 10.73
C ILE A 124 14.65 -2.01 10.57
N ASN A 125 14.74 -1.28 9.45
CA ASN A 125 15.88 -0.42 9.12
C ASN A 125 15.57 1.06 9.21
N ASN A 126 14.29 1.45 9.12
CA ASN A 126 13.88 2.85 9.21
C ASN A 126 12.49 2.95 9.85
N ILE A 127 12.27 4.01 10.63
CA ILE A 127 11.03 4.26 11.35
C ILE A 127 10.58 5.68 11.13
N SER A 128 9.28 5.83 10.90
CA SER A 128 8.53 7.07 10.95
C SER A 128 7.56 7.04 12.13
N LEU A 129 6.80 8.12 12.36
CA LEU A 129 5.86 8.20 13.46
C LEU A 129 4.78 7.09 13.41
N TYR A 130 4.27 6.77 12.21
CA TYR A 130 3.16 5.82 11.99
C TYR A 130 3.52 4.64 11.09
N THR A 131 4.71 4.61 10.55
CA THR A 131 5.14 3.57 9.61
C THR A 131 6.57 3.14 9.90
N SER A 132 6.91 1.92 9.52
CA SER A 132 8.29 1.43 9.53
C SER A 132 8.65 0.72 8.24
N SER A 133 9.93 0.77 7.88
CA SER A 133 10.49 0.06 6.73
C SER A 133 11.27 -1.16 7.20
N VAL A 134 11.03 -2.28 6.56
CA VAL A 134 11.67 -3.56 6.85
C VAL A 134 12.57 -3.95 5.69
N THR A 135 13.83 -4.24 5.96
CA THR A 135 14.72 -4.90 5.00
C THR A 135 14.49 -6.41 5.09
N LEU A 136 14.07 -7.01 3.98
CA LEU A 136 13.82 -8.45 3.91
C LEU A 136 15.12 -9.26 3.94
N LEU A 137 15.05 -10.50 4.43
CA LEU A 137 16.19 -11.44 4.43
C LEU A 137 16.74 -11.69 3.03
N THR A 138 15.92 -11.56 2.01
CA THR A 138 16.31 -11.72 0.60
C THR A 138 17.00 -10.51 -0.01
N SER A 139 17.04 -9.37 0.69
CA SER A 139 17.73 -8.15 0.23
C SER A 139 19.23 -8.34 0.20
N HIS A 140 19.93 -7.81 -0.82
CA HIS A 140 21.39 -7.81 -0.91
C HIS A 140 22.10 -7.19 0.31
N GLU A 141 21.41 -6.31 1.03
CA GLU A 141 21.94 -5.68 2.24
C GLU A 141 21.77 -6.54 3.49
N SER A 142 20.96 -7.61 3.40
CA SER A 142 20.65 -8.44 4.55
C SER A 142 21.75 -9.47 4.77
N LYS A 143 22.33 -9.43 5.97
CA LYS A 143 23.28 -10.42 6.50
C LYS A 143 22.86 -10.72 7.93
N VAL A 144 22.45 -11.95 8.19
CA VAL A 144 21.95 -12.37 9.51
C VAL A 144 22.75 -13.57 9.98
N GLY A 145 23.35 -13.46 11.18
CA GLY A 145 23.95 -14.59 11.86
C GLY A 145 22.89 -15.60 12.25
N VAL A 146 23.11 -16.86 11.93
CA VAL A 146 22.15 -17.93 12.18
C VAL A 146 22.82 -19.14 12.83
N TRP A 147 21.99 -19.94 13.47
CA TRP A 147 22.36 -21.18 14.10
C TRP A 147 21.57 -22.32 13.46
N VAL A 148 22.26 -23.39 13.09
CA VAL A 148 21.61 -24.59 12.57
C VAL A 148 21.48 -25.63 13.70
N ASP A 149 20.26 -25.87 14.14
CA ASP A 149 19.99 -26.60 15.38
C ASP A 149 20.53 -28.06 15.33
N ARG A 150 20.33 -28.78 14.22
CA ARG A 150 20.72 -30.20 14.11
C ARG A 150 22.22 -30.41 14.18
N ILE A 151 22.99 -29.58 13.52
CA ILE A 151 24.46 -29.72 13.45
C ILE A 151 25.20 -28.83 14.43
N GLN A 152 24.46 -28.01 15.19
CA GLN A 152 24.98 -27.06 16.18
C GLN A 152 26.09 -26.15 15.63
N MET A 153 25.90 -25.64 14.44
CA MET A 153 26.86 -24.78 13.76
C MET A 153 26.31 -23.38 13.50
N ASN A 154 27.20 -22.42 13.59
CA ASN A 154 26.93 -21.05 13.16
C ASN A 154 27.04 -20.91 11.66
N GLY A 155 26.19 -20.11 11.07
CA GLY A 155 26.22 -19.74 9.67
C GLY A 155 25.86 -18.27 9.47
N LEU A 156 25.99 -17.81 8.25
CA LEU A 156 25.57 -16.50 7.80
C LEU A 156 24.52 -16.66 6.71
N LEU A 157 23.35 -16.10 6.95
CA LEU A 157 22.29 -16.00 5.95
C LEU A 157 22.47 -14.69 5.20
N VAL A 158 22.70 -14.78 3.89
CA VAL A 158 22.97 -13.64 3.01
C VAL A 158 21.86 -13.51 1.98
N GLY A 159 21.28 -12.33 1.88
CA GLY A 159 20.33 -12.02 0.84
C GLY A 159 21.01 -11.80 -0.50
N THR A 160 20.49 -12.43 -1.53
CA THR A 160 21.04 -12.38 -2.90
C THR A 160 20.18 -11.54 -3.85
N GLY A 161 19.08 -10.95 -3.36
CA GLY A 161 18.11 -10.28 -4.21
C GLY A 161 17.19 -11.24 -4.98
N GLU A 162 17.34 -12.55 -4.76
CA GLU A 162 16.48 -13.60 -5.31
C GLU A 162 15.36 -13.99 -4.32
N ASP A 163 14.57 -14.97 -4.67
CA ASP A 163 13.40 -15.37 -3.85
C ASP A 163 13.80 -16.01 -2.53
N TYR A 164 15.01 -16.54 -2.44
CA TYR A 164 15.52 -17.18 -1.24
C TYR A 164 16.91 -16.64 -0.88
N PRO A 165 17.20 -16.41 0.41
CA PRO A 165 18.53 -16.07 0.87
C PRO A 165 19.46 -17.29 0.83
N THR A 166 20.76 -17.06 0.73
CA THR A 166 21.77 -18.14 0.73
C THR A 166 22.36 -18.31 2.12
N LEU A 167 22.41 -19.54 2.60
CA LEU A 167 23.07 -19.91 3.85
C LEU A 167 24.54 -20.25 3.58
N ILE A 168 25.45 -19.56 4.24
CA ILE A 168 26.90 -19.80 4.18
C ILE A 168 27.33 -20.37 5.52
N ILE A 169 27.92 -21.58 5.50
CA ILE A 169 28.56 -22.19 6.66
C ILE A 169 30.07 -22.23 6.43
N TYR A 170 30.83 -21.84 7.43
CA TYR A 170 32.28 -21.73 7.32
C TYR A 170 33.06 -23.03 7.58
N SER A 171 32.34 -24.11 7.93
CA SER A 171 32.95 -25.44 8.17
C SER A 171 32.91 -26.31 6.92
N LYS A 172 34.04 -26.99 6.61
CA LYS A 172 34.15 -27.89 5.47
C LYS A 172 33.38 -29.21 5.62
N ASP A 173 33.09 -29.63 6.85
CA ASP A 173 32.43 -30.90 7.16
C ASP A 173 30.96 -30.74 7.58
N SER A 174 30.28 -29.75 7.03
CA SER A 174 28.88 -29.50 7.35
C SER A 174 27.96 -30.49 6.61
N ASP A 175 27.32 -31.41 7.35
CA ASP A 175 26.29 -32.35 6.85
C ASP A 175 24.91 -31.63 6.86
N LEU A 176 24.76 -30.55 6.05
CA LEU A 176 23.50 -29.83 5.90
C LEU A 176 22.49 -30.67 5.08
N LYS A 177 21.26 -30.68 5.54
CA LYS A 177 20.15 -31.38 4.86
C LYS A 177 18.95 -30.46 4.67
N VAL A 178 18.23 -30.69 3.59
CA VAL A 178 16.92 -30.05 3.38
C VAL A 178 15.98 -30.47 4.50
N GLY A 179 15.39 -29.49 5.18
CA GLY A 179 14.55 -29.71 6.35
C GLY A 179 15.22 -29.34 7.68
N ASP A 180 16.51 -28.95 7.68
CA ASP A 180 17.17 -28.46 8.89
C ASP A 180 16.55 -27.11 9.32
N PHE A 181 16.29 -26.99 10.61
CA PHE A 181 15.82 -25.72 11.20
C PHE A 181 17.01 -24.78 11.41
N VAL A 182 16.78 -23.54 10.99
CA VAL A 182 17.75 -22.45 11.11
C VAL A 182 17.11 -21.37 11.98
N SER A 183 17.72 -21.07 13.11
CA SER A 183 17.29 -20.04 14.05
C SER A 183 18.23 -18.82 13.99
N SER A 184 17.74 -17.64 14.36
CA SER A 184 18.61 -16.47 14.49
C SER A 184 19.57 -16.65 15.66
N SER A 185 20.83 -16.28 15.48
CA SER A 185 21.78 -16.26 16.59
C SER A 185 21.39 -15.18 17.60
N PRO A 186 21.44 -15.46 18.91
CA PRO A 186 21.15 -14.47 19.97
C PRO A 186 22.12 -13.27 19.97
N ALA A 187 23.16 -13.30 19.18
CA ALA A 187 24.15 -12.21 19.03
C ALA A 187 23.98 -11.42 17.72
N SER A 188 22.88 -11.60 16.99
CA SER A 188 22.67 -10.93 15.69
C SER A 188 21.67 -9.76 15.79
#